data_10ca56c602d29ba08efe1524f7c1a762
#
_entry.id   10ca56c602d29ba08efe1524f7c1a762
#
_cell.length_a   1.000
_cell.length_b   1.000
_cell.length_c   1.000
_cell.angle_alpha   90.00
_cell.angle_beta   90.00
_cell.angle_gamma   90.00
#
_symmetry.space_group_name_H-M   'P 1'
#
loop_
_entity.id
_entity.type
_entity.pdbx_description
1 polymer ?
#
loop_
_entity_poly.entity_id
_entity_poly.type
_entity_poly.pdbx_seq_one_letter_code
_entity_poly.pdbx_strand_id
1 'polypeptide(L)'
;ADNVNCAAAHSFYNGVTALGIAHADHGCCVAFGTLVQLVLEGATKEEFDEVQNFCLEVGLPVTLAEIGVTTKEQIASIAEHACVPGETIHNLAGDVQPIELYDAILQADAMGKRALGQTSC
;
A
#
# COMPACT_ATOMS: atom_id res chain seq x y z
N ALA A 1 -11.19 -0.76 -16.76
CA ALA A 1 -9.98 -1.26 -16.18
C ALA A 1 -9.50 -0.37 -15.05
N ASP A 2 -9.73 0.92 -15.21
CA ASP A 2 -9.16 1.85 -14.24
C ASP A 2 -9.76 1.72 -12.86
N ASN A 3 -11.05 1.38 -12.78
CA ASN A 3 -11.69 1.25 -11.48
C ASN A 3 -11.18 0.05 -10.70
N VAL A 4 -10.83 -1.00 -11.41
CA VAL A 4 -10.29 -2.19 -10.78
C VAL A 4 -8.93 -1.87 -10.17
N ASN A 5 -8.20 -0.98 -10.83
CA ASN A 5 -6.85 -0.64 -10.38
C ASN A 5 -6.82 0.14 -9.08
N CYS A 6 -7.96 0.61 -8.59
CA CYS A 6 -7.99 1.32 -7.33
C CYS A 6 -8.44 0.46 -6.16
N ALA A 7 -8.77 -0.80 -6.39
CA ALA A 7 -9.39 -1.64 -5.37
C ALA A 7 -8.51 -1.83 -4.14
N ALA A 8 -7.25 -2.22 -4.34
CA ALA A 8 -6.36 -2.45 -3.21
C ALA A 8 -6.01 -1.14 -2.51
N ALA A 9 -5.89 -0.05 -3.27
CA ALA A 9 -5.59 1.25 -2.69
C ALA A 9 -6.70 1.70 -1.74
N HIS A 10 -7.96 1.52 -2.14
CA HIS A 10 -9.08 1.87 -1.29
C HIS A 10 -9.17 0.98 -0.06
N SER A 11 -8.95 -0.32 -0.23
CA SER A 11 -9.00 -1.24 0.90
C SER A 11 -7.86 -0.95 1.87
N PHE A 12 -6.69 -0.59 1.37
CA PHE A 12 -5.57 -0.21 2.21
C PHE A 12 -5.94 1.03 3.04
N TYR A 13 -6.52 2.04 2.40
CA TYR A 13 -6.95 3.24 3.12
C TYR A 13 -7.94 2.90 4.23
N ASN A 14 -8.92 2.04 3.92
CA ASN A 14 -9.90 1.64 4.92
C ASN A 14 -9.24 0.95 6.11
N GLY A 15 -8.23 0.12 5.85
CA GLY A 15 -7.50 -0.53 6.92
C GLY A 15 -6.74 0.47 7.79
N VAL A 16 -6.13 1.48 7.16
CA VAL A 16 -5.40 2.49 7.91
C VAL A 16 -6.35 3.33 8.76
N THR A 17 -7.51 3.72 8.21
CA THR A 17 -8.45 4.51 9.00
C THR A 17 -8.99 3.74 10.18
N ALA A 18 -9.14 2.43 10.05
CA ALA A 18 -9.60 1.60 11.17
C ALA A 18 -8.62 1.62 12.34
N LEU A 19 -7.35 1.93 12.09
CA LEU A 19 -6.37 2.06 13.17
C LEU A 19 -6.43 3.41 13.87
N GLY A 20 -7.13 4.38 13.30
CA GLY A 20 -7.22 5.70 13.90
C GLY A 20 -5.93 6.51 13.82
N ILE A 21 -5.14 6.31 12.79
CA ILE A 21 -3.88 7.03 12.62
C ILE A 21 -4.18 8.47 12.19
N ALA A 22 -3.84 9.40 13.04
CA ALA A 22 -4.34 10.77 12.92
C ALA A 22 -3.76 11.57 11.75
N HIS A 23 -2.52 11.31 11.38
CA HIS A 23 -1.90 12.09 10.31
C HIS A 23 -1.87 11.38 8.97
N ALA A 24 -2.59 10.28 8.85
CA ALA A 24 -2.68 9.57 7.59
C ALA A 24 -3.90 10.06 6.82
N ASP A 25 -3.71 10.97 5.88
CA ASP A 25 -4.85 11.47 5.13
C ASP A 25 -5.15 10.57 3.93
N HIS A 26 -6.30 10.81 3.31
CA HIS A 26 -6.79 9.96 2.23
C HIS A 26 -5.81 9.91 1.06
N GLY A 27 -5.32 11.05 0.62
CA GLY A 27 -4.42 11.08 -0.54
C GLY A 27 -3.13 10.35 -0.29
N CYS A 28 -2.56 10.50 0.91
CA CYS A 28 -1.33 9.83 1.28
C CYS A 28 -1.52 8.32 1.34
N CYS A 29 -2.62 7.87 1.94
CA CYS A 29 -2.88 6.44 2.05
C CYS A 29 -3.14 5.81 0.69
N VAL A 30 -3.87 6.50 -0.18
CA VAL A 30 -4.17 5.98 -1.51
C VAL A 30 -2.89 5.92 -2.35
N ALA A 31 -1.99 6.90 -2.20
CA ALA A 31 -0.73 6.88 -2.93
C ALA A 31 0.09 5.65 -2.58
N PHE A 32 0.27 5.38 -1.29
CA PHE A 32 1.02 4.18 -0.89
C PHE A 32 0.25 2.92 -1.27
N GLY A 33 -1.07 2.93 -1.10
CA GLY A 33 -1.91 1.80 -1.48
C GLY A 33 -1.82 1.46 -2.96
N THR A 34 -1.62 2.45 -3.81
CA THR A 34 -1.40 2.21 -5.24
C THR A 34 -0.11 1.43 -5.47
N LEU A 35 0.94 1.75 -4.72
CA LEU A 35 2.19 1.00 -4.82
C LEU A 35 1.99 -0.45 -4.36
N VAL A 36 1.24 -0.64 -3.29
CA VAL A 36 0.90 -1.99 -2.81
C VAL A 36 0.14 -2.76 -3.88
N GLN A 37 -0.81 -2.11 -4.52
CA GLN A 37 -1.60 -2.75 -5.57
C GLN A 37 -0.72 -3.19 -6.74
N LEU A 38 0.25 -2.38 -7.12
CA LEU A 38 1.17 -2.76 -8.20
C LEU A 38 1.92 -4.03 -7.84
N VAL A 39 2.34 -4.17 -6.58
CA VAL A 39 3.00 -5.41 -6.15
C VAL A 39 2.06 -6.60 -6.27
N LEU A 40 0.81 -6.44 -5.83
CA LEU A 40 -0.17 -7.52 -5.90
C LEU A 40 -0.47 -7.94 -7.34
N GLU A 41 -0.44 -7.00 -8.25
CA GLU A 41 -0.74 -7.27 -9.65
C GLU A 41 0.45 -7.85 -10.40
N GLY A 42 1.60 -7.92 -9.77
CA GLY A 42 2.80 -8.41 -10.44
C GLY A 42 3.37 -7.43 -11.45
N ALA A 43 3.20 -6.13 -11.20
CA ALA A 43 3.73 -5.11 -12.11
C ALA A 43 5.23 -5.25 -12.25
N THR A 44 5.75 -4.84 -13.41
CA THR A 44 7.19 -4.88 -13.61
C THR A 44 7.87 -3.84 -12.72
N LYS A 45 9.18 -4.04 -12.53
CA LYS A 45 9.95 -3.08 -11.76
C LYS A 45 9.86 -1.69 -12.38
N GLU A 46 9.86 -1.62 -13.70
CA GLU A 46 9.78 -0.34 -14.42
C GLU A 46 8.46 0.35 -14.14
N GLU A 47 7.37 -0.38 -14.17
CA GLU A 47 6.04 0.18 -13.87
C GLU A 47 5.97 0.69 -12.44
N PHE A 48 6.49 -0.10 -11.51
CA PHE A 48 6.49 0.29 -10.10
C PHE A 48 7.35 1.55 -9.91
N ASP A 49 8.55 1.56 -10.49
CA ASP A 49 9.47 2.69 -10.35
C ASP A 49 8.89 3.97 -10.89
N GLU A 50 8.17 3.89 -12.00
CA GLU A 50 7.56 5.06 -12.61
C GLU A 50 6.57 5.71 -11.66
N VAL A 51 5.70 4.93 -11.06
CA VAL A 51 4.71 5.44 -10.11
C VAL A 51 5.39 5.94 -8.85
N GLN A 52 6.38 5.20 -8.34
CA GLN A 52 7.10 5.60 -7.15
C GLN A 52 7.83 6.92 -7.36
N ASN A 53 8.48 7.09 -8.51
CA ASN A 53 9.17 8.34 -8.82
C ASN A 53 8.20 9.50 -8.90
N PHE A 54 7.02 9.28 -9.45
CA PHE A 54 6.00 10.31 -9.46
C PHE A 54 5.63 10.72 -8.03
N CYS A 55 5.43 9.74 -7.15
CA CYS A 55 5.13 10.03 -5.76
C CYS A 55 6.23 10.86 -5.09
N LEU A 56 7.48 10.50 -5.37
CA LEU A 56 8.61 11.24 -4.82
C LEU A 56 8.64 12.68 -5.31
N GLU A 57 8.33 12.89 -6.58
CA GLU A 57 8.37 14.22 -7.17
C GLU A 57 7.31 15.15 -6.58
N VAL A 58 6.13 14.63 -6.29
CA VAL A 58 5.05 15.45 -5.78
C VAL A 58 4.94 15.43 -4.25
N GLY A 59 5.84 14.74 -3.58
CA GLY A 59 5.86 14.74 -2.11
C GLY A 59 4.90 13.78 -1.46
N LEU A 60 4.44 12.75 -2.17
CA LEU A 60 3.57 11.73 -1.59
C LEU A 60 4.39 10.62 -0.93
N PRO A 61 3.85 9.98 0.09
CA PRO A 61 4.60 8.96 0.81
C PRO A 61 4.86 7.71 -0.02
N VAL A 62 6.04 7.15 0.15
CA VAL A 62 6.43 5.89 -0.47
C VAL A 62 6.81 4.86 0.57
N THR A 63 6.68 5.17 1.86
CA THR A 63 6.94 4.23 2.95
C THR A 63 5.82 4.30 3.98
N LEU A 64 5.70 3.22 4.76
CA LEU A 64 4.70 3.15 5.82
C LEU A 64 4.96 4.17 6.91
N ALA A 65 6.21 4.42 7.24
CA ALA A 65 6.55 5.37 8.29
C ALA A 65 6.01 6.76 7.98
N GLU A 66 5.99 7.14 6.71
CA GLU A 66 5.51 8.46 6.31
C GLU A 66 4.01 8.62 6.54
N ILE A 67 3.27 7.53 6.60
CA ILE A 67 1.83 7.61 6.91
C ILE A 67 1.51 7.22 8.34
N GLY A 68 2.54 6.98 9.16
CA GLY A 68 2.33 6.72 10.58
C GLY A 68 2.21 5.26 10.96
N VAL A 69 2.46 4.34 10.03
CA VAL A 69 2.42 2.91 10.32
C VAL A 69 3.83 2.45 10.61
N THR A 70 4.09 2.04 11.85
CA THR A 70 5.45 1.76 12.30
C THR A 70 5.64 0.38 12.90
N THR A 71 4.58 -0.38 13.15
CA THR A 71 4.70 -1.71 13.76
C THR A 71 4.11 -2.78 12.88
N LYS A 72 4.60 -4.00 13.05
CA LYS A 72 4.09 -5.14 12.30
C LYS A 72 2.64 -5.45 12.67
N GLU A 73 2.26 -5.21 13.92
CA GLU A 73 0.88 -5.40 14.35
C GLU A 73 -0.06 -4.49 13.57
N GLN A 74 0.36 -3.25 13.34
CA GLN A 74 -0.43 -2.33 12.55
C GLN A 74 -0.57 -2.83 11.11
N ILE A 75 0.51 -3.33 10.52
CA ILE A 75 0.47 -3.85 9.16
C ILE A 75 -0.46 -5.05 9.07
N ALA A 76 -0.37 -5.95 10.04
CA ALA A 76 -1.24 -7.13 10.06
C ALA A 76 -2.70 -6.73 10.19
N SER A 77 -2.99 -5.75 11.04
CA SER A 77 -4.36 -5.26 11.21
C SER A 77 -4.90 -4.65 9.93
N ILE A 78 -4.09 -3.87 9.24
CA ILE A 78 -4.48 -3.29 7.95
C ILE A 78 -4.79 -4.40 6.95
N ALA A 79 -3.93 -5.40 6.87
CA ALA A 79 -4.13 -6.49 5.92
C ALA A 79 -5.41 -7.26 6.21
N GLU A 80 -5.68 -7.54 7.48
CA GLU A 80 -6.90 -8.25 7.84
C GLU A 80 -8.14 -7.44 7.54
N HIS A 81 -8.12 -6.17 7.90
CA HIS A 81 -9.27 -5.31 7.68
C HIS A 81 -9.56 -5.11 6.20
N ALA A 82 -8.50 -4.96 5.41
CA ALA A 82 -8.65 -4.72 3.98
C ALA A 82 -9.16 -5.95 3.23
N CYS A 83 -9.02 -7.13 3.82
CA CYS A 83 -9.42 -8.37 3.18
C CYS A 83 -10.75 -8.93 3.70
N VAL A 84 -11.51 -8.17 4.52
CA VAL A 84 -12.80 -8.67 4.99
C VAL A 84 -13.76 -8.77 3.81
N PRO A 85 -14.75 -9.67 3.90
CA PRO A 85 -15.75 -9.79 2.82
C PRO A 85 -16.44 -8.46 2.56
N GLY A 86 -16.60 -8.12 1.30
CA GLY A 86 -17.23 -6.87 0.91
C GLY A 86 -16.26 -5.76 0.58
N GLU A 87 -14.98 -5.92 0.89
CA GLU A 87 -14.01 -4.90 0.53
C GLU A 87 -13.68 -4.98 -0.96
N THR A 88 -13.34 -3.82 -1.52
CA THR A 88 -13.10 -3.72 -2.95
C THR A 88 -11.88 -4.50 -3.42
N ILE A 89 -10.98 -4.84 -2.51
CA ILE A 89 -9.79 -5.61 -2.87
C ILE A 89 -10.16 -6.94 -3.52
N HIS A 90 -11.32 -7.50 -3.19
CA HIS A 90 -11.76 -8.76 -3.74
C HIS A 90 -12.21 -8.66 -5.19
N ASN A 91 -12.20 -7.45 -5.76
CA ASN A 91 -12.45 -7.25 -7.18
C ASN A 91 -11.20 -7.49 -8.02
N LEU A 92 -10.05 -7.68 -7.40
CA LEU A 92 -8.86 -8.09 -8.12
C LEU A 92 -8.98 -9.56 -8.51
N ALA A 93 -8.11 -10.02 -9.39
CA ALA A 93 -8.16 -11.38 -9.90
C ALA A 93 -8.05 -12.38 -8.75
N GLY A 94 -9.17 -13.01 -8.40
CA GLY A 94 -9.22 -13.94 -7.29
C GLY A 94 -9.25 -13.23 -5.95
N ASP A 95 -9.48 -14.01 -4.89
CA ASP A 95 -9.51 -13.47 -3.55
C ASP A 95 -8.10 -13.23 -3.05
N VAL A 96 -7.86 -12.04 -2.53
CA VAL A 96 -6.56 -11.71 -1.94
C VAL A 96 -6.64 -12.07 -0.45
N GLN A 97 -5.70 -12.87 0.00
CA GLN A 97 -5.64 -13.29 1.40
C GLN A 97 -4.84 -12.28 2.23
N PRO A 98 -5.13 -12.14 3.52
CA PRO A 98 -4.40 -11.18 4.36
C PRO A 98 -2.90 -11.35 4.31
N ILE A 99 -2.39 -12.59 4.26
CA ILE A 99 -0.95 -12.79 4.19
C ILE A 99 -0.36 -12.27 2.88
N GLU A 100 -1.10 -12.38 1.80
CA GLU A 100 -0.65 -11.84 0.51
C GLU A 100 -0.56 -10.32 0.55
N LEU A 101 -1.56 -9.69 1.14
CA LEU A 101 -1.57 -8.24 1.26
C LEU A 101 -0.47 -7.77 2.23
N TYR A 102 -0.29 -8.50 3.33
CA TYR A 102 0.77 -8.20 4.28
C TYR A 102 2.14 -8.20 3.59
N ASP A 103 2.42 -9.24 2.81
CA ASP A 103 3.69 -9.34 2.10
C ASP A 103 3.84 -8.22 1.07
N ALA A 104 2.78 -7.89 0.36
CA ALA A 104 2.83 -6.82 -0.64
C ALA A 104 3.11 -5.47 0.01
N ILE A 105 2.51 -5.22 1.18
CA ILE A 105 2.75 -3.99 1.92
C ILE A 105 4.22 -3.90 2.32
N LEU A 106 4.78 -4.99 2.83
CA LEU A 106 6.18 -5.00 3.22
C LEU A 106 7.11 -4.79 2.03
N GLN A 107 6.80 -5.39 0.89
CA GLN A 107 7.61 -5.21 -0.30
C GLN A 107 7.58 -3.76 -0.79
N ALA A 108 6.40 -3.16 -0.82
CA ALA A 108 6.27 -1.77 -1.25
C ALA A 108 7.05 -0.84 -0.31
N ASP A 109 6.96 -1.10 0.99
CA ASP A 109 7.67 -0.32 1.99
C ASP A 109 9.19 -0.45 1.82
N ALA A 110 9.68 -1.66 1.59
CA ALA A 110 11.11 -1.88 1.40
C ALA A 110 11.63 -1.15 0.16
N MET A 111 10.85 -1.16 -0.91
CA MET A 111 11.25 -0.45 -2.12
C MET A 111 11.24 1.07 -1.89
N GLY A 112 10.28 1.56 -1.10
CA GLY A 112 10.24 2.97 -0.75
C GLY A 112 11.44 3.40 0.08
N LYS A 113 11.82 2.58 1.05
CA LYS A 113 13.00 2.86 1.87
C LYS A 113 14.25 2.93 1.02
N ARG A 114 14.38 2.03 0.06
CA ARG A 114 15.54 2.08 -0.85
C ARG A 114 15.53 3.35 -1.69
N ALA A 115 14.36 3.74 -2.18
CA ALA A 115 14.24 4.96 -3.00
C ALA A 115 14.62 6.19 -2.21
N LEU A 116 14.35 6.19 -0.90
CA LEU A 116 14.71 7.31 -0.03
C LEU A 116 16.14 7.22 0.50
N GLY A 117 16.85 6.15 0.16
CA GLY A 117 18.20 5.95 0.66
C GLY A 117 18.25 5.51 2.11
N GLN A 118 17.19 4.92 2.62
CA GLN A 118 17.10 4.55 4.03
C GLN A 118 17.46 3.12 4.33
N THR A 119 17.81 2.35 3.33
CA THR A 119 18.19 0.99 3.58
C THR A 119 19.60 0.96 3.94
N SER A 120 20.08 1.52 4.63
CA SER A 120 21.38 1.47 4.99
C SER A 120 21.90 0.23 5.17
N CYS A 121 22.28 -0.16 4.75
CA CYS A 121 22.89 -1.23 5.01
C CYS A 121 22.86 -1.74 5.57
#